data_33724b5d08ba09135e961377f1aa8f1c
#
_entry.id   33724b5d08ba09135e961377f1aa8f1c
#
_cell.length_a   1.000
_cell.length_b   1.000
_cell.length_c   1.000
_cell.angle_alpha   90.00
_cell.angle_beta   90.00
_cell.angle_gamma   90.00
#
_symmetry.space_group_name_H-M   'P 1'
#
loop_
_entity.id
_entity.type
_entity.pdbx_description
1 polymer ?
#
loop_
_entity_poly.entity_id
_entity_poly.type
_entity_poly.pdbx_seq_one_letter_code
_entity_poly.pdbx_strand_id
1 'polypeptide(L)'
;MQAWLARVPVTRDFPPDFAGSLHAYAPAFVIEMSTAPGCLPCADLWSKLGTLRRHYGWQVRTLSREDALLRSGRLGLPWVGHPVAWVRPIDDPSRMVPIAIGTDHAPNLARNVWLAARMLTGVRAQVGVRALSRFTGIVGASPATRNHR
;
A
#
# COMPACT_ATOMS: atom_id res chain seq x y z
N MET A 1 13.43 -9.97 11.16
CA MET A 1 12.50 -8.87 10.83
C MET A 1 12.93 -7.54 11.42
N GLN A 2 13.20 -7.50 12.71
CA GLN A 2 13.55 -6.23 13.36
C GLN A 2 14.80 -5.60 12.77
N ALA A 3 15.84 -6.40 12.54
CA ALA A 3 17.08 -5.89 11.98
C ALA A 3 16.91 -5.34 10.56
N TRP A 4 16.00 -5.94 9.80
CA TRP A 4 15.68 -5.47 8.46
C TRP A 4 14.94 -4.14 8.52
N LEU A 5 13.93 -4.05 9.37
CA LEU A 5 13.17 -2.81 9.52
C LEU A 5 14.06 -1.64 9.95
N ALA A 6 15.04 -1.89 10.78
CA ALA A 6 15.93 -0.84 11.24
C ALA A 6 16.72 -0.20 10.09
N ARG A 7 16.89 -0.92 8.98
CA ARG A 7 17.62 -0.40 7.83
C ARG A 7 16.72 0.26 6.79
N VAL A 8 15.42 0.14 6.94
CA VAL A 8 14.47 0.75 6.00
C VAL A 8 14.29 2.22 6.36
N PRO A 9 14.46 3.14 5.41
CA PRO A 9 14.26 4.56 5.71
C PRO A 9 12.83 4.86 6.10
N VAL A 10 12.66 5.77 7.05
CA VAL A 10 11.34 6.23 7.48
C VAL A 10 11.05 7.56 6.81
N THR A 11 9.93 7.64 6.10
CA THR A 11 9.56 8.88 5.42
C THR A 11 9.17 9.95 6.43
N ARG A 12 9.54 11.19 6.12
CA ARG A 12 9.15 12.36 6.89
C ARG A 12 8.53 13.44 6.03
N ASP A 13 8.34 13.12 4.75
CA ASP A 13 7.84 14.07 3.78
C ASP A 13 6.35 13.86 3.56
N PHE A 14 5.55 14.65 4.25
CA PHE A 14 4.09 14.57 4.16
C PHE A 14 3.54 15.92 3.72
N PRO A 15 2.52 15.93 2.87
CA PRO A 15 1.85 17.18 2.50
C PRO A 15 1.11 17.79 3.68
N PRO A 16 0.87 19.11 3.67
CA PRO A 16 0.27 19.79 4.83
C PRO A 16 -1.09 19.24 5.25
N ASP A 17 -1.90 18.77 4.29
CA ASP A 17 -3.23 18.26 4.58
C ASP A 17 -3.28 16.73 4.57
N PHE A 18 -2.16 16.09 4.82
CA PHE A 18 -2.04 14.64 4.69
C PHE A 18 -3.09 13.90 5.52
N ALA A 19 -3.20 14.22 6.79
CA ALA A 19 -4.12 13.52 7.69
C ALA A 19 -5.58 13.71 7.26
N GLY A 20 -5.95 14.92 6.89
CA GLY A 20 -7.31 15.21 6.42
C GLY A 20 -7.63 14.49 5.13
N SER A 21 -6.69 14.47 4.20
CA SER A 21 -6.88 13.77 2.92
C SER A 21 -6.99 12.27 3.15
N LEU A 22 -6.14 11.71 4.00
CA LEU A 22 -6.16 10.29 4.28
C LEU A 22 -7.51 9.88 4.88
N HIS A 23 -8.03 10.68 5.79
CA HIS A 23 -9.35 10.46 6.38
C HIS A 23 -10.46 10.57 5.32
N ALA A 24 -10.37 11.55 4.44
CA ALA A 24 -11.38 11.79 3.41
C ALA A 24 -11.44 10.67 2.38
N TYR A 25 -10.33 9.99 2.11
CA TYR A 25 -10.33 8.89 1.15
C TYR A 25 -10.93 7.60 1.73
N ALA A 26 -10.96 7.45 3.04
CA ALA A 26 -11.29 6.18 3.69
C ALA A 26 -12.61 5.55 3.22
N PRO A 27 -13.70 6.30 3.01
CA PRO A 27 -14.97 5.66 2.61
C PRO A 27 -14.95 5.03 1.23
N ALA A 28 -14.03 5.43 0.37
CA ALA A 28 -14.03 4.99 -1.02
C ALA A 28 -13.10 3.80 -1.28
N PHE A 29 -12.26 3.44 -0.33
CA PHE A 29 -11.21 2.44 -0.55
C PHE A 29 -11.17 1.39 0.54
N VAL A 30 -10.51 0.29 0.24
CA VAL A 30 -10.25 -0.77 1.21
C VAL A 30 -8.81 -1.24 1.05
N ILE A 31 -8.17 -1.56 2.18
CA ILE A 31 -6.86 -2.19 2.19
C ILE A 31 -7.09 -3.69 2.33
N GLU A 32 -6.46 -4.46 1.45
CA GLU A 32 -6.48 -5.91 1.53
C GLU A 32 -5.08 -6.42 1.77
N MET A 33 -4.92 -7.42 2.61
CA MET A 33 -3.61 -8.02 2.83
C MET A 33 -3.71 -9.54 2.90
N SER A 34 -2.69 -10.22 2.41
CA SER A 34 -2.57 -11.65 2.58
C SER A 34 -1.95 -11.95 3.94
N THR A 35 -2.29 -13.09 4.50
CA THR A 35 -1.75 -13.50 5.79
C THR A 35 -1.58 -15.01 5.84
N ALA A 36 -0.79 -15.48 6.78
CA ALA A 36 -0.58 -16.90 7.01
C ALA A 36 -0.38 -17.15 8.50
N PRO A 37 -0.72 -18.35 9.00
CA PRO A 37 -0.47 -18.68 10.39
C PRO A 37 1.01 -18.61 10.73
N GLY A 38 1.32 -18.08 11.89
CA GLY A 38 2.70 -18.00 12.35
C GLY A 38 3.60 -17.02 11.64
N CYS A 39 3.02 -16.16 10.81
CA CYS A 39 3.78 -15.18 10.04
C CYS A 39 4.01 -13.93 10.87
N LEU A 40 5.24 -13.72 11.34
CA LEU A 40 5.57 -12.53 12.13
C LEU A 40 5.40 -11.22 11.36
N PRO A 41 5.88 -11.11 10.12
CA PRO A 41 5.66 -9.88 9.37
C PRO A 41 4.18 -9.59 9.11
N CYS A 42 3.36 -10.64 9.00
CA CYS A 42 1.91 -10.46 8.83
C CYS A 42 1.30 -9.81 10.07
N ALA A 43 1.69 -10.27 11.24
CA ALA A 43 1.20 -9.72 12.50
C ALA A 43 1.63 -8.26 12.66
N ASP A 44 2.86 -7.95 12.31
CA ASP A 44 3.38 -6.60 12.38
C ASP A 44 2.63 -5.67 11.41
N LEU A 45 2.46 -6.11 10.18
CA LEU A 45 1.73 -5.32 9.18
C LEU A 45 0.28 -5.11 9.59
N TRP A 46 -0.38 -6.16 10.06
CA TRP A 46 -1.77 -6.07 10.52
C TRP A 46 -1.92 -5.04 11.63
N SER A 47 -0.99 -5.06 12.60
CA SER A 47 -1.01 -4.12 13.70
C SER A 47 -0.86 -2.68 13.22
N LYS A 48 0.06 -2.44 12.29
CA LYS A 48 0.29 -1.10 11.75
C LYS A 48 -0.86 -0.61 10.89
N LEU A 49 -1.44 -1.48 10.07
CA LEU A 49 -2.62 -1.11 9.28
C LEU A 49 -3.83 -0.88 10.19
N GLY A 50 -3.87 -1.56 11.34
CA GLY A 50 -4.90 -1.31 12.34
C GLY A 50 -4.89 0.11 12.85
N THR A 51 -3.73 0.75 12.88
CA THR A 51 -3.64 2.17 13.23
C THR A 51 -4.38 3.04 12.22
N LEU A 52 -4.25 2.72 10.94
CA LEU A 52 -5.00 3.45 9.91
C LEU A 52 -6.50 3.27 10.08
N ARG A 53 -6.93 2.07 10.46
CA ARG A 53 -8.34 1.82 10.71
C ARG A 53 -8.85 2.65 11.89
N ARG A 54 -8.11 2.67 12.97
CA ARG A 54 -8.54 3.37 14.19
C ARG A 54 -8.48 4.89 14.05
N HIS A 55 -7.45 5.39 13.39
CA HIS A 55 -7.23 6.84 13.32
C HIS A 55 -7.89 7.50 12.12
N TYR A 56 -8.03 6.79 11.02
CA TYR A 56 -8.52 7.39 9.78
C TYR A 56 -9.76 6.70 9.21
N GLY A 57 -10.26 5.66 9.87
CA GLY A 57 -11.49 4.99 9.43
C GLY A 57 -11.34 4.06 8.24
N TRP A 58 -10.13 3.66 7.90
CA TRP A 58 -9.90 2.79 6.75
C TRP A 58 -10.36 1.36 7.05
N GLN A 59 -10.97 0.72 6.04
CA GLN A 59 -11.27 -0.70 6.13
C GLN A 59 -10.02 -1.49 5.79
N VAL A 60 -9.72 -2.49 6.59
CA VAL A 60 -8.60 -3.39 6.34
C VAL A 60 -9.14 -4.82 6.40
N ARG A 61 -8.91 -5.59 5.34
CA ARG A 61 -9.41 -6.96 5.22
C ARG A 61 -8.26 -7.91 4.94
N THR A 62 -8.38 -9.12 5.46
CA THR A 62 -7.44 -10.18 5.08
C THR A 62 -7.99 -10.94 3.89
N LEU A 63 -7.09 -11.52 3.10
CA LEU A 63 -7.45 -12.34 1.95
C LEU A 63 -6.97 -13.75 2.16
N SER A 64 -7.68 -14.71 1.58
CA SER A 64 -7.21 -16.08 1.51
C SER A 64 -5.96 -16.14 0.63
N ARG A 65 -5.21 -17.22 0.79
CA ARG A 65 -4.02 -17.44 -0.03
C ARG A 65 -4.36 -17.45 -1.51
N GLU A 66 -5.44 -18.10 -1.87
CA GLU A 66 -5.87 -18.23 -3.27
C GLU A 66 -6.21 -16.87 -3.86
N ASP A 67 -6.97 -16.06 -3.13
CA ASP A 67 -7.33 -14.74 -3.61
C ASP A 67 -6.12 -13.86 -3.72
N ALA A 68 -5.19 -13.96 -2.78
CA ALA A 68 -3.98 -13.17 -2.81
C ALA A 68 -3.11 -13.52 -4.03
N LEU A 69 -3.01 -14.80 -4.35
CA LEU A 69 -2.26 -15.23 -5.53
C LEU A 69 -2.88 -14.70 -6.81
N LEU A 70 -4.20 -14.76 -6.91
CA LEU A 70 -4.89 -14.24 -8.10
C LEU A 70 -4.66 -12.73 -8.25
N ARG A 71 -4.74 -12.01 -7.15
CA ARG A 71 -4.53 -10.55 -7.17
C ARG A 71 -3.10 -10.20 -7.52
N SER A 72 -2.13 -10.92 -6.97
CA SER A 72 -0.73 -10.71 -7.29
C SER A 72 -0.46 -10.92 -8.77
N GLY A 73 -1.08 -11.94 -9.35
CA GLY A 73 -0.97 -12.19 -10.78
C GLY A 73 -1.48 -11.05 -11.62
N ARG A 74 -2.60 -10.45 -11.23
CA ARG A 74 -3.14 -9.30 -11.96
C ARG A 74 -2.23 -8.09 -11.90
N LEU A 75 -1.47 -7.96 -10.81
CA LEU A 75 -0.53 -6.86 -10.69
C LEU A 75 0.77 -7.12 -11.41
N GLY A 76 0.96 -8.30 -11.95
CA GLY A 76 2.21 -8.67 -12.59
C GLY A 76 3.36 -8.86 -11.63
N LEU A 77 3.06 -9.07 -10.35
CA LEU A 77 4.08 -9.25 -9.35
C LEU A 77 4.34 -10.74 -9.14
N PRO A 78 5.60 -11.15 -8.98
CA PRO A 78 5.86 -12.51 -8.58
C PRO A 78 5.36 -12.74 -7.17
N TRP A 79 4.90 -13.95 -6.89
CA TRP A 79 4.50 -14.27 -5.54
C TRP A 79 5.74 -14.43 -4.68
N VAL A 80 5.85 -13.59 -3.68
CA VAL A 80 7.02 -13.60 -2.82
C VAL A 80 6.69 -14.03 -1.39
N GLY A 81 5.54 -14.60 -1.18
CA GLY A 81 5.11 -15.05 0.14
C GLY A 81 4.24 -14.01 0.82
N HIS A 82 4.10 -14.14 2.12
CA HIS A 82 3.30 -13.25 2.92
C HIS A 82 4.17 -12.27 3.70
N PRO A 83 3.62 -11.10 4.00
CA PRO A 83 2.36 -10.54 3.54
C PRO A 83 2.55 -9.68 2.29
N VAL A 84 1.46 -9.49 1.57
CA VAL A 84 1.37 -8.49 0.50
C VAL A 84 0.10 -7.70 0.77
N ALA A 85 0.15 -6.39 0.65
CA ALA A 85 -1.02 -5.55 0.87
C ALA A 85 -1.18 -4.55 -0.27
N TRP A 86 -2.41 -4.19 -0.56
CA TRP A 86 -2.75 -3.22 -1.60
C TRP A 86 -4.00 -2.44 -1.21
N VAL A 87 -4.19 -1.30 -1.88
CA VAL A 87 -5.40 -0.49 -1.79
C VAL A 87 -6.19 -0.68 -3.08
N ARG A 88 -7.49 -0.80 -2.97
CA ARG A 88 -8.38 -0.79 -4.12
C ARG A 88 -9.65 -0.01 -3.81
N PRO A 89 -10.35 0.50 -4.86
CA PRO A 89 -11.67 1.06 -4.63
C PRO A 89 -12.62 -0.01 -4.10
N ILE A 90 -13.54 0.38 -3.24
CA ILE A 90 -14.51 -0.57 -2.67
C ILE A 90 -15.31 -1.24 -3.77
N ASP A 91 -15.70 -0.49 -4.78
CA ASP A 91 -16.58 -0.97 -5.83
C ASP A 91 -15.87 -1.51 -7.06
N ASP A 92 -14.54 -1.56 -7.07
CA ASP A 92 -13.82 -2.04 -8.24
C ASP A 92 -12.61 -2.87 -7.83
N PRO A 93 -12.76 -4.18 -7.69
CA PRO A 93 -11.65 -5.03 -7.27
C PRO A 93 -10.57 -5.22 -8.34
N SER A 94 -10.79 -4.74 -9.56
CA SER A 94 -9.79 -4.88 -10.62
C SER A 94 -8.73 -3.81 -10.58
N ARG A 95 -8.95 -2.72 -9.86
CA ARG A 95 -8.01 -1.62 -9.78
C ARG A 95 -7.32 -1.67 -8.42
N MET A 96 -6.06 -2.00 -8.40
CA MET A 96 -5.32 -2.17 -7.16
C MET A 96 -3.97 -1.51 -7.27
N VAL A 97 -3.52 -0.93 -6.17
CA VAL A 97 -2.16 -0.38 -6.08
C VAL A 97 -1.49 -1.00 -4.87
N PRO A 98 -0.39 -1.74 -5.03
CA PRO A 98 0.29 -2.34 -3.89
C PRO A 98 0.91 -1.29 -2.99
N ILE A 99 0.88 -1.53 -1.69
CA ILE A 99 1.42 -0.62 -0.70
C ILE A 99 2.51 -1.25 0.16
N ALA A 100 2.57 -2.57 0.19
CA ALA A 100 3.60 -3.25 0.96
C ALA A 100 3.82 -4.67 0.43
N ILE A 101 5.08 -5.07 0.38
CA ILE A 101 5.50 -6.45 0.17
C ILE A 101 6.38 -6.75 1.37
N GLY A 102 5.86 -7.53 2.32
CA GLY A 102 6.44 -7.64 3.64
C GLY A 102 5.83 -6.57 4.54
N THR A 103 6.53 -6.19 5.59
CA THR A 103 6.06 -5.13 6.48
C THR A 103 6.94 -3.89 6.31
N ASP A 104 6.51 -2.78 6.88
CA ASP A 104 7.24 -1.52 6.78
C ASP A 104 6.94 -0.68 8.01
N HIS A 105 7.59 0.47 8.11
CA HIS A 105 7.33 1.43 9.17
C HIS A 105 5.95 2.07 8.98
N ALA A 106 5.27 2.36 10.07
CA ALA A 106 3.93 2.93 10.03
C ALA A 106 3.83 4.22 9.18
N PRO A 107 4.76 5.18 9.28
CA PRO A 107 4.70 6.35 8.41
C PRO A 107 4.81 6.02 6.93
N ASN A 108 5.64 5.06 6.58
CA ASN A 108 5.79 4.64 5.19
C ASN A 108 4.49 4.01 4.67
N LEU A 109 3.86 3.18 5.48
CA LEU A 109 2.58 2.57 5.11
C LEU A 109 1.49 3.62 4.93
N ALA A 110 1.40 4.57 5.84
CA ALA A 110 0.41 5.63 5.73
C ALA A 110 0.60 6.45 4.46
N ARG A 111 1.85 6.78 4.15
CA ARG A 111 2.16 7.51 2.93
C ARG A 111 1.82 6.70 1.68
N ASN A 112 2.15 5.41 1.68
CA ASN A 112 1.84 4.56 0.54
C ASN A 112 0.33 4.41 0.32
N VAL A 113 -0.44 4.32 1.40
CA VAL A 113 -1.90 4.28 1.30
C VAL A 113 -2.44 5.58 0.69
N TRP A 114 -1.93 6.71 1.15
CA TRP A 114 -2.31 8.02 0.62
C TRP A 114 -1.98 8.14 -0.87
N LEU A 115 -0.77 7.72 -1.26
CA LEU A 115 -0.35 7.75 -2.66
C LEU A 115 -1.21 6.83 -3.52
N ALA A 116 -1.51 5.65 -3.03
CA ALA A 116 -2.36 4.70 -3.73
C ALA A 116 -3.75 5.27 -3.97
N ALA A 117 -4.34 5.89 -2.95
CA ALA A 117 -5.64 6.52 -3.10
C ALA A 117 -5.63 7.63 -4.14
N ARG A 118 -4.59 8.45 -4.13
CA ARG A 118 -4.46 9.51 -5.13
C ARG A 118 -4.34 8.95 -6.54
N MET A 119 -3.56 7.90 -6.71
CA MET A 119 -3.43 7.25 -8.02
C MET A 119 -4.76 6.68 -8.48
N LEU A 120 -5.51 6.08 -7.59
CA LEU A 120 -6.79 5.46 -7.92
C LEU A 120 -7.89 6.49 -8.18
N THR A 121 -7.76 7.69 -7.65
CA THR A 121 -8.70 8.77 -7.94
C THR A 121 -8.33 9.52 -9.21
N GLY A 122 -7.21 9.17 -9.83
CA GLY A 122 -6.78 9.84 -11.05
C GLY A 122 -6.06 11.16 -10.82
N VAL A 123 -5.76 11.51 -9.58
CA VAL A 123 -5.03 12.73 -9.29
C VAL A 123 -3.56 12.51 -9.60
N ARG A 124 -2.99 13.37 -10.44
CA ARG A 124 -1.60 13.23 -10.78
C ARG A 124 -0.73 13.73 -9.67
N ALA A 125 0.32 13.02 -9.39
CA ALA A 125 1.26 13.42 -8.40
C ALA A 125 2.61 12.82 -8.74
N GLN A 126 3.43 13.58 -9.43
CA GLN A 126 4.72 13.08 -9.87
C GLN A 126 5.57 12.61 -8.70
N VAL A 127 5.55 13.35 -7.60
CA VAL A 127 6.25 12.95 -6.41
C VAL A 127 5.69 11.63 -5.89
N GLY A 128 4.38 11.48 -5.98
CA GLY A 128 3.73 10.25 -5.55
C GLY A 128 4.16 9.04 -6.32
N VAL A 129 4.20 9.17 -7.64
CA VAL A 129 4.60 8.06 -8.50
C VAL A 129 6.04 7.64 -8.19
N ARG A 130 6.91 8.62 -8.05
CA ARG A 130 8.29 8.33 -7.76
C ARG A 130 8.48 7.69 -6.41
N ALA A 131 7.79 8.16 -5.40
CA ALA A 131 7.89 7.61 -4.06
C ALA A 131 7.37 6.18 -4.00
N LEU A 132 6.25 5.92 -4.65
CA LEU A 132 5.70 4.58 -4.69
C LEU A 132 6.65 3.61 -5.36
N SER A 133 7.22 4.02 -6.48
CA SER A 133 8.19 3.20 -7.20
C SER A 133 9.39 2.88 -6.33
N ARG A 134 9.85 3.86 -5.56
CA ARG A 134 11.01 3.68 -4.72
C ARG A 134 10.76 2.70 -3.58
N PHE A 135 9.58 2.76 -2.98
CA PHE A 135 9.30 1.91 -1.83
C PHE A 135 8.87 0.53 -2.21
N THR A 136 8.14 0.38 -3.29
CA THR A 136 7.56 -0.91 -3.63
C THR A 136 8.33 -1.63 -4.73
N GLY A 137 9.23 -0.95 -5.39
CA GLY A 137 9.92 -1.53 -6.53
C GLY A 137 9.03 -1.77 -7.71
N ILE A 138 7.90 -1.10 -7.81
CA ILE A 138 7.00 -1.29 -8.89
C ILE A 138 7.49 -0.57 -10.08
N VAL A 139 7.96 -1.31 -11.00
CA VAL A 139 8.55 -0.77 -12.17
C VAL A 139 7.54 -0.16 -13.10
N GLY A 140 6.35 -0.67 -13.05
CA GLY A 140 5.30 -0.19 -13.93
C GLY A 140 4.99 1.27 -13.79
N ALA A 141 5.40 1.89 -12.71
CA ALA A 141 5.20 3.31 -12.57
C ALA A 141 6.12 4.11 -13.47
N SER A 142 7.20 3.52 -13.88
CA SER A 142 8.17 4.22 -14.68
C SER A 142 7.68 4.66 -16.01
N PRO A 143 7.00 3.85 -16.75
CA PRO A 143 6.62 4.25 -18.10
C PRO A 143 5.79 5.49 -18.14
N ALA A 144 5.05 5.72 -17.09
CA ALA A 144 4.19 6.86 -17.10
C ALA A 144 4.95 8.16 -17.10
N THR A 145 6.14 8.12 -16.60
CA THR A 145 6.84 9.35 -16.50
C THR A 145 7.54 9.75 -17.73
N ARG A 146 7.66 8.83 -18.70
CA ARG A 146 8.38 9.20 -19.80
C ARG A 146 7.66 9.96 -20.79
N ASN A 147 6.45 10.12 -20.69
CA ASN A 147 5.75 10.75 -21.64
C ASN A 147 5.56 12.14 -21.48
N HIS A 148 6.37 12.76 -20.86
CA HIS A 148 6.19 14.02 -20.76
C HIS A 148 7.02 14.71 -21.59
N ARG A 149 6.79 15.02 -22.55
CA ARG A 149 7.57 15.76 -23.27
C ARG A 149 6.88 16.74 -23.91
#